data_902bef3c14abd7b18e02a6918e58bb6b
#
_entry.id   902bef3c14abd7b18e02a6918e58bb6b
#
_cell.length_a   1.000
_cell.length_b   1.000
_cell.length_c   1.000
_cell.angle_alpha   90.00
_cell.angle_beta   90.00
_cell.angle_gamma   90.00
#
_symmetry.space_group_name_H-M   'P 1'
#
loop_
_entity.id
_entity.type
_entity.pdbx_description
1 polymer ?
#
loop_
_entity_poly.entity_id
_entity_poly.type
_entity_poly.pdbx_seq_one_letter_code
_entity_poly.pdbx_strand_id
1 'polypeptide(L)'
;MTDIGMLSAAFSMLNEPIAVSSSGRIIYMNPSAVLLVGEDLSSKPLASLMPPHITNNQAANFMTTAVINGKSCTVRVTTGGDIKVYAMIHSEHSFDPSMAVLTSLGTSMTNIRFSATCMSELAEELGNEKMQEYIWTLNRNYYRIKRTLDNFYTLSAIAAGTIPFHPQPIDITDFCGSLVDTVEILGKPHNFDISFKSESHLRIVADRALLRQLVLNLISNSIVYGKRGGRTTLSLLRTGNSLIIGTDDDGIGIPPEELPLVFDRYKHPECLTRPGGAGLGLAVVRSIAELHNGTLVIESRGADAGTSVRVMLSYDIAPDKSLNSPALRYADDDMQQILTGLSPCLPLDCYSEKFMD
;
A
#
# COMPACT_ATOMS: atom_id res chain seq x y z
N MET A 1 18.45 19.51 -45.15
CA MET A 1 19.22 18.65 -44.22
C MET A 1 18.77 18.96 -42.80
N THR A 2 18.15 18.01 -42.14
CA THR A 2 17.74 18.20 -40.75
C THR A 2 19.00 18.26 -39.89
N ASP A 3 19.15 19.32 -39.12
CA ASP A 3 20.34 19.50 -38.27
C ASP A 3 20.28 18.54 -37.09
N ILE A 4 21.08 17.47 -37.13
CA ILE A 4 21.17 16.46 -36.06
C ILE A 4 21.60 17.12 -34.73
N GLY A 5 22.39 18.20 -34.80
CA GLY A 5 22.78 18.99 -33.62
C GLY A 5 21.56 19.62 -32.91
N MET A 6 20.58 20.11 -33.68
CA MET A 6 19.34 20.67 -33.12
C MET A 6 18.46 19.59 -32.49
N LEU A 7 18.36 18.39 -33.10
CA LEU A 7 17.64 17.26 -32.50
C LEU A 7 18.32 16.78 -31.23
N SER A 8 19.65 16.71 -31.20
CA SER A 8 20.41 16.35 -30.02
C SER A 8 20.18 17.35 -28.88
N ALA A 9 20.22 18.66 -29.17
CA ALA A 9 19.96 19.70 -28.17
C ALA A 9 18.52 19.63 -27.61
N ALA A 10 17.53 19.28 -28.45
CA ALA A 10 16.13 19.22 -28.05
C ALA A 10 15.80 17.98 -27.22
N PHE A 11 16.39 16.80 -27.51
CA PHE A 11 15.96 15.54 -26.97
C PHE A 11 16.94 14.84 -26.02
N SER A 12 18.23 15.28 -25.97
CA SER A 12 19.25 14.61 -25.15
C SER A 12 18.98 14.66 -23.64
N MET A 13 18.30 15.71 -23.17
CA MET A 13 17.98 15.88 -21.74
C MET A 13 16.67 15.24 -21.32
N LEU A 14 15.91 14.67 -22.26
CA LEU A 14 14.64 14.02 -21.92
C LEU A 14 14.87 12.60 -21.43
N ASN A 15 14.21 12.26 -20.30
CA ASN A 15 14.22 10.91 -19.76
C ASN A 15 13.34 9.94 -20.57
N GLU A 16 12.44 10.45 -21.39
CA GLU A 16 11.60 9.66 -22.29
C GLU A 16 12.45 9.11 -23.45
N PRO A 17 12.45 7.79 -23.73
CA PRO A 17 13.18 7.22 -24.85
C PRO A 17 12.62 7.71 -26.19
N ILE A 18 13.45 8.40 -26.97
CA ILE A 18 13.07 9.03 -28.24
C ILE A 18 13.98 8.56 -29.37
N ALA A 19 13.36 8.07 -30.45
CA ALA A 19 14.03 7.86 -31.74
C ALA A 19 13.42 8.77 -32.80
N VAL A 20 14.22 9.22 -33.73
CA VAL A 20 13.80 10.06 -34.86
C VAL A 20 14.20 9.39 -36.16
N SER A 21 13.26 9.31 -37.11
CA SER A 21 13.54 8.80 -38.44
C SER A 21 13.24 9.82 -39.55
N SER A 22 13.93 9.67 -40.66
CA SER A 22 13.66 10.35 -41.93
C SER A 22 13.83 9.33 -43.07
N SER A 23 12.97 9.35 -44.06
CA SER A 23 13.02 8.47 -45.20
C SER A 23 13.21 6.97 -44.84
N GLY A 24 12.57 6.49 -43.79
CA GLY A 24 12.64 5.10 -43.35
C GLY A 24 13.92 4.66 -42.66
N ARG A 25 14.83 5.62 -42.30
CA ARG A 25 16.04 5.38 -41.54
C ARG A 25 16.02 6.16 -40.22
N ILE A 26 16.58 5.57 -39.17
CA ILE A 26 16.78 6.23 -37.89
C ILE A 26 17.90 7.22 -38.04
N ILE A 27 17.64 8.51 -37.80
CA ILE A 27 18.63 9.58 -37.90
C ILE A 27 19.17 10.03 -36.55
N TYR A 28 18.41 9.71 -35.45
CA TYR A 28 18.83 10.09 -34.10
C TYR A 28 18.13 9.18 -33.07
N MET A 29 18.84 8.85 -31.99
CA MET A 29 18.31 8.24 -30.77
C MET A 29 18.89 9.00 -29.57
N ASN A 30 18.03 9.34 -28.59
CA ASN A 30 18.52 9.93 -27.36
C ASN A 30 19.09 8.86 -26.40
N PRO A 31 19.87 9.25 -25.36
CA PRO A 31 20.50 8.30 -24.44
C PRO A 31 19.51 7.31 -23.81
N SER A 32 18.30 7.76 -23.48
CA SER A 32 17.26 6.93 -22.91
C SER A 32 16.74 5.86 -23.90
N ALA A 33 16.66 6.20 -25.19
CA ALA A 33 16.29 5.22 -26.24
C ALA A 33 17.40 4.20 -26.46
N VAL A 34 18.66 4.61 -26.45
CA VAL A 34 19.81 3.69 -26.56
C VAL A 34 19.81 2.73 -25.35
N LEU A 35 19.56 3.23 -24.15
CA LEU A 35 19.46 2.39 -22.95
C LEU A 35 18.31 1.38 -23.01
N LEU A 36 17.14 1.79 -23.53
CA LEU A 36 15.98 0.91 -23.70
C LEU A 36 16.27 -0.21 -24.71
N VAL A 37 16.86 0.13 -25.84
CA VAL A 37 17.14 -0.78 -26.96
C VAL A 37 18.38 -1.65 -26.68
N GLY A 38 19.34 -1.15 -25.91
CA GLY A 38 20.60 -1.80 -25.60
C GLY A 38 21.73 -1.47 -26.58
N GLU A 39 21.44 -0.82 -27.72
CA GLU A 39 22.42 -0.36 -28.71
C GLU A 39 21.93 0.90 -29.42
N ASP A 40 22.86 1.67 -29.99
CA ASP A 40 22.54 2.80 -30.87
C ASP A 40 22.28 2.30 -32.29
N LEU A 41 21.04 2.44 -32.73
CA LEU A 41 20.60 2.06 -34.08
C LEU A 41 20.59 3.25 -35.06
N SER A 42 21.22 4.37 -34.72
CA SER A 42 21.32 5.52 -35.63
C SER A 42 21.94 5.09 -36.97
N SER A 43 21.38 5.59 -38.08
CA SER A 43 21.68 5.21 -39.46
C SER A 43 21.19 3.84 -39.92
N LYS A 44 20.64 3.00 -39.07
CA LYS A 44 20.00 1.72 -39.46
C LYS A 44 18.57 1.94 -40.00
N PRO A 45 18.03 0.99 -40.76
CA PRO A 45 16.62 1.03 -41.18
C PRO A 45 15.68 1.07 -39.97
N LEU A 46 14.60 1.83 -40.04
CA LEU A 46 13.58 1.91 -39.00
C LEU A 46 13.01 0.54 -38.59
N ALA A 47 12.93 -0.38 -39.55
CA ALA A 47 12.50 -1.76 -39.32
C ALA A 47 13.40 -2.55 -38.35
N SER A 48 14.62 -2.08 -38.09
CA SER A 48 15.47 -2.66 -37.04
C SER A 48 15.01 -2.33 -35.62
N LEU A 49 14.20 -1.28 -35.45
CA LEU A 49 13.69 -0.82 -34.15
C LEU A 49 12.19 -1.04 -34.00
N MET A 50 11.42 -0.80 -35.08
CA MET A 50 9.95 -0.78 -35.04
C MET A 50 9.34 -1.92 -35.88
N PRO A 51 8.29 -2.58 -35.36
CA PRO A 51 7.61 -3.61 -36.09
C PRO A 51 6.82 -3.08 -37.30
N PRO A 52 6.46 -3.95 -38.27
CA PRO A 52 5.84 -3.54 -39.53
C PRO A 52 4.55 -2.73 -39.42
N HIS A 53 3.72 -2.98 -38.40
CA HIS A 53 2.48 -2.24 -38.20
C HIS A 53 2.71 -0.76 -37.79
N ILE A 54 3.92 -0.42 -37.33
CA ILE A 54 4.31 0.94 -37.04
C ILE A 54 5.00 1.58 -38.23
N THR A 55 5.95 0.85 -38.84
CA THR A 55 6.71 1.36 -40.00
C THR A 55 5.86 1.63 -41.22
N ASN A 56 4.84 0.81 -41.43
CA ASN A 56 3.92 0.92 -42.58
C ASN A 56 2.75 1.86 -42.33
N ASN A 57 2.57 2.37 -41.11
CA ASN A 57 1.48 3.29 -40.81
C ASN A 57 1.71 4.66 -41.40
N GLN A 58 0.77 5.16 -42.19
CA GLN A 58 0.84 6.46 -42.85
C GLN A 58 0.17 7.61 -42.07
N ALA A 59 -0.46 7.31 -40.95
CA ALA A 59 -1.08 8.34 -40.09
C ALA A 59 -0.02 9.32 -39.57
N ALA A 60 -0.35 10.61 -39.60
CA ALA A 60 0.59 11.66 -39.16
C ALA A 60 0.89 11.59 -37.66
N ASN A 61 -0.14 11.27 -36.85
CA ASN A 61 0.00 11.11 -35.40
C ASN A 61 -0.82 9.91 -34.98
N PHE A 62 -0.21 8.99 -34.22
CA PHE A 62 -0.90 7.84 -33.67
C PHE A 62 -0.18 7.28 -32.44
N MET A 63 -0.88 6.50 -31.66
CA MET A 63 -0.33 5.70 -30.56
C MET A 63 -0.60 4.23 -30.81
N THR A 64 0.36 3.40 -30.45
CA THR A 64 0.25 1.95 -30.56
C THR A 64 1.17 1.28 -29.53
N THR A 65 1.11 -0.05 -29.47
CA THR A 65 2.01 -0.82 -28.61
C THR A 65 3.01 -1.61 -29.45
N ALA A 66 4.23 -1.77 -28.95
CA ALA A 66 5.27 -2.59 -29.57
C ALA A 66 6.11 -3.27 -28.49
N VAL A 67 6.71 -4.41 -28.85
CA VAL A 67 7.72 -5.06 -28.01
C VAL A 67 9.09 -4.63 -28.56
N ILE A 68 9.85 -3.92 -27.74
CA ILE A 68 11.19 -3.40 -28.06
C ILE A 68 12.17 -4.00 -27.07
N ASN A 69 13.14 -4.76 -27.55
CA ASN A 69 14.12 -5.47 -26.72
C ASN A 69 13.45 -6.32 -25.61
N GLY A 70 12.37 -7.05 -25.96
CA GLY A 70 11.62 -7.89 -25.01
C GLY A 70 10.73 -7.12 -24.01
N LYS A 71 10.70 -5.79 -24.06
CA LYS A 71 9.89 -4.93 -23.20
C LYS A 71 8.67 -4.39 -23.93
N SER A 72 7.49 -4.47 -23.31
CA SER A 72 6.27 -3.86 -23.87
C SER A 72 6.34 -2.33 -23.73
N CYS A 73 6.23 -1.62 -24.84
CA CYS A 73 6.29 -0.17 -24.90
C CYS A 73 5.04 0.40 -25.58
N THR A 74 4.52 1.50 -25.06
CA THR A 74 3.59 2.35 -25.80
C THR A 74 4.39 3.29 -26.65
N VAL A 75 4.17 3.25 -27.97
CA VAL A 75 4.88 4.09 -28.94
C VAL A 75 3.94 5.17 -29.43
N ARG A 76 4.30 6.42 -29.17
CA ARG A 76 3.64 7.61 -29.74
C ARG A 76 4.45 8.08 -30.94
N VAL A 77 3.80 8.16 -32.08
CA VAL A 77 4.41 8.63 -33.32
C VAL A 77 3.86 9.99 -33.68
N THR A 78 4.77 10.94 -33.93
CA THR A 78 4.41 12.28 -34.38
C THR A 78 5.20 12.58 -35.66
N THR A 79 4.51 13.03 -36.71
CA THR A 79 5.10 13.31 -38.02
C THR A 79 5.13 14.82 -38.29
N GLY A 80 6.29 15.33 -38.69
CA GLY A 80 6.49 16.71 -39.16
C GLY A 80 7.28 16.71 -40.46
N GLY A 81 6.59 16.83 -41.61
CA GLY A 81 7.24 16.69 -42.92
C GLY A 81 7.79 15.28 -43.14
N ASP A 82 9.07 15.16 -43.52
CA ASP A 82 9.75 13.88 -43.72
C ASP A 82 10.27 13.26 -42.39
N ILE A 83 10.07 13.91 -41.28
CA ILE A 83 10.56 13.47 -39.98
C ILE A 83 9.45 12.81 -39.20
N LYS A 84 9.73 11.64 -38.62
CA LYS A 84 8.86 10.98 -37.63
C LYS A 84 9.61 10.84 -36.32
N VAL A 85 8.97 11.29 -35.24
CA VAL A 85 9.45 11.16 -33.84
C VAL A 85 8.71 10.02 -33.17
N TYR A 86 9.44 9.09 -32.60
CA TYR A 86 8.92 7.91 -31.89
C TYR A 86 9.29 8.10 -30.41
N ALA A 87 8.33 8.45 -29.59
CA ALA A 87 8.47 8.44 -28.13
C ALA A 87 8.02 7.08 -27.62
N MET A 88 8.96 6.34 -27.04
CA MET A 88 8.75 4.96 -26.57
C MET A 88 8.57 4.98 -25.06
N ILE A 89 7.35 5.03 -24.61
CA ILE A 89 7.04 5.00 -23.19
C ILE A 89 7.10 3.54 -22.77
N HIS A 90 8.24 3.14 -22.20
CA HIS A 90 8.30 1.88 -21.49
C HIS A 90 7.59 2.09 -20.17
N SER A 91 6.39 1.53 -20.04
CA SER A 91 5.82 1.31 -18.74
C SER A 91 6.62 0.17 -18.11
N GLU A 92 7.58 0.50 -17.24
CA GLU A 92 8.12 -0.46 -16.26
C GLU A 92 7.01 -0.98 -15.33
N HIS A 93 5.89 -0.30 -15.33
CA HIS A 93 4.64 -0.80 -14.84
C HIS A 93 4.00 -1.62 -15.97
N SER A 94 4.15 -2.94 -15.93
CA SER A 94 3.10 -3.79 -16.46
C SER A 94 1.81 -3.16 -15.96
N PHE A 95 0.96 -2.66 -16.88
CA PHE A 95 -0.39 -2.22 -16.51
C PHE A 95 -1.02 -3.42 -15.81
N ASP A 96 -0.99 -3.40 -14.49
CA ASP A 96 -1.69 -4.36 -13.68
C ASP A 96 -3.15 -3.89 -13.69
N PRO A 97 -4.04 -4.62 -14.40
CA PRO A 97 -5.46 -4.29 -14.41
C PRO A 97 -6.02 -4.14 -12.99
N SER A 98 -5.45 -4.84 -12.02
CA SER A 98 -5.81 -4.77 -10.61
C SER A 98 -5.60 -3.36 -10.05
N MET A 99 -4.52 -2.67 -10.43
CA MET A 99 -4.27 -1.30 -9.97
C MET A 99 -5.25 -0.28 -10.53
N ALA A 100 -5.65 -0.42 -11.81
CA ALA A 100 -6.68 0.43 -12.38
C ALA A 100 -8.05 0.20 -11.73
N VAL A 101 -8.39 -1.05 -11.44
CA VAL A 101 -9.62 -1.40 -10.70
C VAL A 101 -9.58 -0.83 -9.29
N LEU A 102 -8.47 -0.97 -8.57
CA LEU A 102 -8.32 -0.41 -7.22
C LEU A 102 -8.49 1.11 -7.21
N THR A 103 -7.89 1.82 -8.17
CA THR A 103 -8.03 3.28 -8.28
C THR A 103 -9.48 3.68 -8.56
N SER A 104 -10.17 2.96 -9.46
CA SER A 104 -11.58 3.21 -9.77
C SER A 104 -12.49 2.94 -8.57
N LEU A 105 -12.24 1.86 -7.83
CA LEU A 105 -12.97 1.55 -6.59
C LEU A 105 -12.70 2.60 -5.52
N GLY A 106 -11.47 3.06 -5.37
CA GLY A 106 -11.10 4.13 -4.45
C GLY A 106 -11.90 5.42 -4.70
N THR A 107 -12.02 5.84 -5.96
CA THR A 107 -12.84 7.01 -6.35
C THR A 107 -14.32 6.81 -6.00
N SER A 108 -14.87 5.62 -6.32
CA SER A 108 -16.27 5.31 -5.99
C SER A 108 -16.52 5.32 -4.48
N MET A 109 -15.57 4.81 -3.71
CA MET A 109 -15.63 4.82 -2.26
C MET A 109 -15.57 6.23 -1.67
N THR A 110 -14.75 7.12 -2.23
CA THR A 110 -14.71 8.53 -1.82
C THR A 110 -16.07 9.20 -2.03
N ASN A 111 -16.74 8.93 -3.14
CA ASN A 111 -18.08 9.45 -3.40
C ASN A 111 -19.12 8.89 -2.41
N ILE A 112 -19.04 7.60 -2.06
CA ILE A 112 -19.92 6.99 -1.04
C ILE A 112 -19.71 7.67 0.31
N ARG A 113 -18.47 7.91 0.72
CA ARG A 113 -18.17 8.61 1.97
C ARG A 113 -18.71 10.03 1.98
N PHE A 114 -18.46 10.80 0.92
CA PHE A 114 -18.98 12.16 0.79
C PHE A 114 -20.52 12.20 0.91
N SER A 115 -21.21 11.28 0.24
CA SER A 115 -22.66 11.17 0.35
C SER A 115 -23.11 10.81 1.78
N ALA A 116 -22.39 9.93 2.46
CA ALA A 116 -22.67 9.55 3.85
C ALA A 116 -22.51 10.74 4.80
N THR A 117 -21.46 11.57 4.62
CA THR A 117 -21.25 12.79 5.42
C THR A 117 -22.41 13.77 5.23
N CYS A 118 -22.80 14.08 3.98
CA CYS A 118 -23.95 14.96 3.71
C CYS A 118 -25.26 14.41 4.30
N MET A 119 -25.47 13.09 4.27
CA MET A 119 -26.64 12.46 4.88
C MET A 119 -26.61 12.51 6.40
N SER A 120 -25.42 12.48 7.00
CA SER A 120 -25.24 12.56 8.45
C SER A 120 -25.66 13.94 8.98
N GLU A 121 -25.21 15.02 8.33
CA GLU A 121 -25.60 16.39 8.66
C GLU A 121 -27.13 16.55 8.61
N LEU A 122 -27.78 16.04 7.56
CA LEU A 122 -29.23 16.06 7.43
C LEU A 122 -29.95 15.23 8.50
N ALA A 123 -29.42 14.08 8.86
CA ALA A 123 -29.99 13.21 9.88
C ALA A 123 -29.91 13.85 11.27
N GLU A 124 -28.84 14.59 11.56
CA GLU A 124 -28.66 15.35 12.78
C GLU A 124 -29.64 16.53 12.85
N GLU A 125 -29.73 17.33 11.79
CA GLU A 125 -30.70 18.43 11.68
C GLU A 125 -32.16 17.98 11.89
N LEU A 126 -32.51 16.79 11.39
CA LEU A 126 -33.85 16.20 11.51
C LEU A 126 -34.06 15.46 12.83
N GLY A 127 -33.05 15.29 13.66
CA GLY A 127 -33.10 14.50 14.91
C GLY A 127 -33.50 13.04 14.68
N ASN A 128 -33.14 12.45 13.54
CA ASN A 128 -33.57 11.09 13.16
C ASN A 128 -32.50 10.05 13.55
N GLU A 129 -32.57 9.54 14.78
CA GLU A 129 -31.65 8.55 15.33
C GLU A 129 -31.53 7.28 14.45
N LYS A 130 -32.62 6.82 13.86
CA LYS A 130 -32.63 5.61 13.03
C LYS A 130 -31.87 5.83 11.71
N MET A 131 -31.94 7.02 11.14
CA MET A 131 -31.19 7.41 9.96
C MET A 131 -29.70 7.48 10.30
N GLN A 132 -29.35 8.02 11.46
CA GLN A 132 -27.95 8.05 11.94
C GLN A 132 -27.38 6.63 12.07
N GLU A 133 -28.10 5.67 12.63
CA GLU A 133 -27.65 4.28 12.73
C GLU A 133 -27.38 3.63 11.36
N TYR A 134 -28.20 3.92 10.36
CA TYR A 134 -27.97 3.47 8.98
C TYR A 134 -26.69 4.08 8.39
N ILE A 135 -26.44 5.37 8.65
CA ILE A 135 -25.24 6.06 8.18
C ILE A 135 -23.99 5.50 8.86
N TRP A 136 -24.00 5.24 10.17
CA TRP A 136 -22.90 4.59 10.87
C TRP A 136 -22.62 3.19 10.30
N THR A 137 -23.69 2.45 9.95
CA THR A 137 -23.55 1.15 9.29
C THR A 137 -22.89 1.29 7.92
N LEU A 138 -23.25 2.30 7.14
CA LEU A 138 -22.65 2.60 5.85
C LEU A 138 -21.17 2.99 6.01
N ASN A 139 -20.85 3.87 6.96
CA ASN A 139 -19.48 4.27 7.28
C ASN A 139 -18.63 3.08 7.70
N ARG A 140 -19.11 2.23 8.61
CA ARG A 140 -18.39 1.01 9.01
C ARG A 140 -18.06 0.10 7.82
N ASN A 141 -19.02 -0.10 6.91
CA ASN A 141 -18.80 -0.91 5.72
C ASN A 141 -17.82 -0.24 4.74
N TYR A 142 -17.86 1.09 4.61
CA TYR A 142 -16.87 1.85 3.86
C TYR A 142 -15.44 1.57 4.38
N TYR A 143 -15.20 1.69 5.69
CA TYR A 143 -13.89 1.45 6.28
C TYR A 143 -13.43 -0.01 6.14
N ARG A 144 -14.35 -0.99 6.20
CA ARG A 144 -14.04 -2.40 5.95
C ARG A 144 -13.60 -2.66 4.52
N ILE A 145 -14.28 -2.06 3.54
CA ILE A 145 -13.89 -2.18 2.14
C ILE A 145 -12.54 -1.47 1.92
N LYS A 146 -12.39 -0.26 2.45
CA LYS A 146 -11.14 0.50 2.38
C LYS A 146 -9.96 -0.31 2.92
N ARG A 147 -10.08 -0.91 4.10
CA ARG A 147 -9.05 -1.79 4.67
C ARG A 147 -8.68 -2.94 3.73
N THR A 148 -9.69 -3.58 3.15
CA THR A 148 -9.46 -4.70 2.23
C THR A 148 -8.69 -4.24 1.00
N LEU A 149 -9.05 -3.08 0.42
CA LEU A 149 -8.36 -2.48 -0.71
C LEU A 149 -6.92 -2.07 -0.35
N ASP A 150 -6.72 -1.41 0.79
CA ASP A 150 -5.40 -0.98 1.26
C ASP A 150 -4.48 -2.19 1.48
N ASN A 151 -4.98 -3.27 2.09
CA ASN A 151 -4.23 -4.51 2.29
C ASN A 151 -3.88 -5.19 0.95
N PHE A 152 -4.84 -5.25 0.03
CA PHE A 152 -4.61 -5.82 -1.30
C PHE A 152 -3.60 -4.99 -2.11
N TYR A 153 -3.72 -3.65 -2.07
CA TYR A 153 -2.75 -2.75 -2.69
C TYR A 153 -1.34 -3.00 -2.17
N THR A 154 -1.17 -3.03 -0.84
CA THR A 154 0.13 -3.23 -0.20
C THR A 154 0.75 -4.56 -0.63
N LEU A 155 -0.01 -5.67 -0.61
CA LEU A 155 0.48 -6.98 -1.05
C LEU A 155 0.88 -6.97 -2.52
N SER A 156 0.02 -6.43 -3.40
CA SER A 156 0.29 -6.37 -4.84
C SER A 156 1.50 -5.50 -5.15
N ALA A 157 1.61 -4.33 -4.52
CA ALA A 157 2.71 -3.40 -4.76
C ALA A 157 4.05 -3.92 -4.22
N ILE A 158 4.07 -4.62 -3.07
CA ILE A 158 5.27 -5.30 -2.56
C ILE A 158 5.67 -6.43 -3.50
N ALA A 159 4.74 -7.27 -3.92
CA ALA A 159 5.01 -8.39 -4.83
C ALA A 159 5.55 -7.92 -6.18
N ALA A 160 5.07 -6.78 -6.67
CA ALA A 160 5.54 -6.15 -7.91
C ALA A 160 6.84 -5.32 -7.73
N GLY A 161 7.32 -5.11 -6.50
CA GLY A 161 8.46 -4.24 -6.20
C GLY A 161 8.20 -2.75 -6.46
N THR A 162 6.93 -2.33 -6.49
CA THR A 162 6.50 -0.95 -6.82
C THR A 162 6.04 -0.15 -5.60
N ILE A 163 6.03 -0.76 -4.41
CA ILE A 163 5.62 -0.08 -3.19
C ILE A 163 6.56 1.09 -2.90
N PRO A 164 6.06 2.31 -2.65
CA PRO A 164 6.88 3.38 -2.12
C PRO A 164 7.42 2.98 -0.74
N PHE A 165 8.76 3.01 -0.58
CA PHE A 165 9.40 2.64 0.68
C PHE A 165 10.28 3.79 1.15
N HIS A 166 9.84 4.46 2.23
CA HIS A 166 10.46 5.68 2.77
C HIS A 166 10.88 5.48 4.23
N PRO A 167 11.94 4.70 4.49
CA PRO A 167 12.42 4.46 5.85
C PRO A 167 12.98 5.75 6.45
N GLN A 168 12.56 6.05 7.67
CA GLN A 168 13.00 7.21 8.45
C GLN A 168 13.19 6.84 9.92
N PRO A 169 13.99 7.61 10.69
CA PRO A 169 14.10 7.38 12.12
C PRO A 169 12.77 7.61 12.82
N ILE A 170 12.32 6.61 13.60
CA ILE A 170 11.05 6.63 14.34
C ILE A 170 11.34 6.26 15.79
N ASP A 171 10.78 7.01 16.74
CA ASP A 171 10.60 6.54 18.10
C ASP A 171 9.42 5.55 18.11
N ILE A 172 9.76 4.26 18.09
CA ILE A 172 8.77 3.18 17.97
C ILE A 172 7.98 3.03 19.27
N THR A 173 8.55 3.41 20.41
CA THR A 173 7.86 3.36 21.71
C THR A 173 6.74 4.38 21.77
N ASP A 174 7.04 5.64 21.44
CA ASP A 174 6.03 6.69 21.39
C ASP A 174 4.99 6.42 20.31
N PHE A 175 5.44 5.91 19.16
CA PHE A 175 4.54 5.55 18.06
C PHE A 175 3.54 4.46 18.45
N CYS A 176 4.00 3.36 19.03
CA CYS A 176 3.10 2.26 19.45
C CYS A 176 2.24 2.66 20.66
N GLY A 177 2.81 3.43 21.60
CA GLY A 177 2.08 3.95 22.74
C GLY A 177 0.89 4.80 22.31
N SER A 178 1.10 5.79 21.46
CA SER A 178 0.03 6.65 20.93
C SER A 178 -1.06 5.87 20.17
N LEU A 179 -0.68 4.83 19.43
CA LEU A 179 -1.66 3.97 18.77
C LEU A 179 -2.51 3.20 19.78
N VAL A 180 -1.88 2.61 20.80
CA VAL A 180 -2.60 1.87 21.84
C VAL A 180 -3.51 2.79 22.66
N ASP A 181 -3.05 3.98 23.04
CA ASP A 181 -3.86 4.97 23.76
C ASP A 181 -5.14 5.32 22.97
N THR A 182 -5.01 5.53 21.66
CA THR A 182 -6.17 5.81 20.80
C THR A 182 -7.11 4.61 20.71
N VAL A 183 -6.56 3.40 20.56
CA VAL A 183 -7.36 2.15 20.52
C VAL A 183 -8.06 1.92 21.86
N GLU A 184 -7.42 2.22 22.99
CA GLU A 184 -8.03 2.12 24.32
C GLU A 184 -9.20 3.10 24.48
N ILE A 185 -9.04 4.35 24.05
CA ILE A 185 -10.12 5.35 24.07
C ILE A 185 -11.33 4.87 23.26
N LEU A 186 -11.12 4.34 22.06
CA LEU A 186 -12.19 3.82 21.19
C LEU A 186 -12.81 2.53 21.74
N GLY A 187 -12.01 1.70 22.40
CA GLY A 187 -12.40 0.38 22.86
C GLY A 187 -13.02 0.36 24.26
N LYS A 188 -12.71 1.32 25.11
CA LYS A 188 -13.13 1.38 26.51
C LYS A 188 -14.63 1.26 26.73
N PRO A 189 -15.52 1.91 25.95
CA PRO A 189 -16.96 1.74 26.07
C PRO A 189 -17.44 0.33 25.73
N HIS A 190 -16.61 -0.49 25.09
CA HIS A 190 -16.96 -1.79 24.51
C HIS A 190 -16.23 -2.97 25.15
N ASN A 191 -15.58 -2.74 26.29
CA ASN A 191 -14.80 -3.74 27.03
C ASN A 191 -13.63 -4.35 26.24
N PHE A 192 -12.93 -3.55 25.42
CA PHE A 192 -11.63 -3.94 24.90
C PHE A 192 -10.57 -3.63 25.95
N ASP A 193 -9.87 -4.66 26.41
CA ASP A 193 -8.72 -4.53 27.30
C ASP A 193 -7.44 -4.64 26.45
N ILE A 194 -6.86 -3.50 26.11
CA ILE A 194 -5.58 -3.42 25.41
C ILE A 194 -4.54 -2.75 26.29
N SER A 195 -3.34 -3.30 26.32
CA SER A 195 -2.22 -2.75 27.08
C SER A 195 -0.96 -2.68 26.24
N PHE A 196 -0.10 -1.72 26.53
CA PHE A 196 1.21 -1.54 25.90
C PHE A 196 2.32 -1.81 26.90
N LYS A 197 3.36 -2.55 26.46
CA LYS A 197 4.56 -2.84 27.24
C LYS A 197 5.81 -2.56 26.42
N SER A 198 6.71 -1.75 26.96
CA SER A 198 8.04 -1.52 26.41
C SER A 198 9.05 -1.42 27.56
N GLU A 199 10.23 -2.00 27.39
CA GLU A 199 11.29 -1.98 28.41
C GLU A 199 12.04 -0.63 28.43
N SER A 200 12.06 0.09 27.30
CA SER A 200 12.79 1.36 27.15
C SER A 200 12.27 2.14 25.95
N HIS A 201 12.72 3.40 25.79
CA HIS A 201 12.55 4.13 24.56
C HIS A 201 13.43 3.51 23.47
N LEU A 202 12.79 3.04 22.41
CA LEU A 202 13.42 2.36 21.29
C LEU A 202 13.24 3.18 20.01
N ARG A 203 14.31 3.30 19.21
CA ARG A 203 14.29 4.02 17.94
C ARG A 203 14.74 3.09 16.82
N ILE A 204 14.03 3.09 15.71
CA ILE A 204 14.36 2.28 14.52
C ILE A 204 14.30 3.13 13.26
N VAL A 205 14.90 2.64 12.19
CA VAL A 205 14.72 3.18 10.83
C VAL A 205 13.68 2.32 10.12
N ALA A 206 12.50 2.86 9.88
CA ALA A 206 11.39 2.15 9.25
C ALA A 206 10.46 3.08 8.47
N ASP A 207 9.65 2.52 7.58
CA ASP A 207 8.56 3.26 6.95
C ASP A 207 7.37 3.38 7.91
N ARG A 208 7.04 4.63 8.27
CA ARG A 208 6.01 4.92 9.28
C ARG A 208 4.62 4.45 8.87
N ALA A 209 4.27 4.60 7.59
CA ALA A 209 2.94 4.24 7.09
C ALA A 209 2.76 2.71 7.06
N LEU A 210 3.75 1.99 6.54
CA LEU A 210 3.75 0.53 6.52
C LEU A 210 3.81 -0.06 7.94
N LEU A 211 4.59 0.55 8.83
CA LEU A 211 4.67 0.12 10.22
C LEU A 211 3.32 0.29 10.94
N ARG A 212 2.61 1.39 10.69
CA ARG A 212 1.26 1.60 11.21
C ARG A 212 0.30 0.51 10.72
N GLN A 213 0.31 0.22 9.43
CA GLN A 213 -0.52 -0.83 8.85
C GLN A 213 -0.20 -2.20 9.47
N LEU A 214 1.07 -2.50 9.70
CA LEU A 214 1.52 -3.71 10.38
C LEU A 214 0.93 -3.79 11.80
N VAL A 215 1.16 -2.78 12.63
CA VAL A 215 0.72 -2.75 14.04
C VAL A 215 -0.81 -2.82 14.15
N LEU A 216 -1.54 -2.06 13.33
CA LEU A 216 -3.00 -2.09 13.32
C LEU A 216 -3.57 -3.45 12.87
N ASN A 217 -2.92 -4.15 11.93
CA ASN A 217 -3.32 -5.51 11.56
C ASN A 217 -3.07 -6.50 12.69
N LEU A 218 -1.98 -6.37 13.45
CA LEU A 218 -1.70 -7.19 14.64
C LEU A 218 -2.77 -6.96 15.72
N ILE A 219 -3.01 -5.72 16.11
CA ILE A 219 -4.01 -5.34 17.12
C ILE A 219 -5.40 -5.81 16.70
N SER A 220 -5.80 -5.53 15.46
CA SER A 220 -7.11 -5.94 14.93
C SER A 220 -7.31 -7.45 15.00
N ASN A 221 -6.30 -8.25 14.64
CA ASN A 221 -6.40 -9.69 14.71
C ASN A 221 -6.57 -10.17 16.16
N SER A 222 -5.77 -9.64 17.10
CA SER A 222 -5.88 -10.00 18.50
C SER A 222 -7.26 -9.66 19.10
N ILE A 223 -7.87 -8.55 18.69
CA ILE A 223 -9.23 -8.18 19.16
C ILE A 223 -10.31 -9.05 18.50
N VAL A 224 -10.24 -9.27 17.17
CA VAL A 224 -11.25 -10.05 16.42
C VAL A 224 -11.29 -11.50 16.88
N TYR A 225 -10.15 -12.10 17.16
CA TYR A 225 -10.02 -13.49 17.57
C TYR A 225 -9.86 -13.64 19.09
N GLY A 226 -9.83 -12.53 19.81
CA GLY A 226 -9.86 -12.47 21.26
C GLY A 226 -11.21 -12.95 21.84
N LYS A 227 -11.22 -13.32 23.12
CA LYS A 227 -12.46 -13.60 23.86
C LYS A 227 -13.17 -12.28 24.17
N ARG A 228 -14.48 -12.34 24.29
CA ARG A 228 -15.26 -11.16 24.71
C ARG A 228 -14.83 -10.71 26.11
N GLY A 229 -14.33 -9.48 26.23
CA GLY A 229 -13.70 -8.99 27.46
C GLY A 229 -12.30 -9.56 27.72
N GLY A 230 -11.71 -10.19 26.72
CA GLY A 230 -10.34 -10.69 26.76
C GLY A 230 -9.31 -9.57 26.68
N ARG A 231 -8.06 -9.94 26.95
CA ARG A 231 -6.92 -9.01 26.96
C ARG A 231 -6.04 -9.14 25.74
N THR A 232 -5.70 -8.01 25.16
CA THR A 232 -4.66 -7.87 24.13
C THR A 232 -3.48 -7.09 24.71
N THR A 233 -2.26 -7.58 24.55
CA THR A 233 -1.05 -6.86 24.93
C THR A 233 -0.20 -6.63 23.71
N LEU A 234 0.08 -5.35 23.37
CA LEU A 234 1.13 -4.99 22.41
C LEU A 234 2.45 -4.81 23.19
N SER A 235 3.53 -5.40 22.72
CA SER A 235 4.82 -5.36 23.40
C SER A 235 5.96 -5.00 22.45
N LEU A 236 6.94 -4.27 22.95
CA LEU A 236 8.22 -4.02 22.29
C LEU A 236 9.33 -4.59 23.14
N LEU A 237 10.19 -5.39 22.53
CA LEU A 237 11.35 -5.98 23.17
C LEU A 237 12.57 -5.86 22.25
N ARG A 238 13.69 -5.41 22.81
CA ARG A 238 14.96 -5.43 22.11
C ARG A 238 15.76 -6.67 22.51
N THR A 239 16.18 -7.45 21.52
CA THR A 239 17.05 -8.61 21.74
C THR A 239 18.25 -8.51 20.79
N GLY A 240 19.42 -8.14 21.36
CA GLY A 240 20.63 -7.93 20.56
C GLY A 240 20.42 -6.83 19.49
N ASN A 241 20.54 -7.21 18.23
CA ASN A 241 20.34 -6.33 17.06
C ASN A 241 18.96 -6.49 16.42
N SER A 242 17.97 -6.97 17.15
CA SER A 242 16.60 -7.14 16.67
C SER A 242 15.63 -6.41 17.58
N LEU A 243 14.64 -5.75 16.98
CA LEU A 243 13.44 -5.26 17.63
C LEU A 243 12.33 -6.29 17.42
N ILE A 244 11.67 -6.68 18.48
CA ILE A 244 10.50 -7.56 18.44
C ILE A 244 9.26 -6.69 18.75
N ILE A 245 8.33 -6.65 17.80
CA ILE A 245 6.98 -6.09 17.97
C ILE A 245 6.06 -7.30 18.15
N GLY A 246 5.45 -7.42 19.32
CA GLY A 246 4.64 -8.58 19.65
C GLY A 246 3.22 -8.24 20.04
N THR A 247 2.27 -9.10 19.70
CA THR A 247 0.93 -9.11 20.27
C THR A 247 0.64 -10.44 20.93
N ASP A 248 0.07 -10.39 22.13
CA ASP A 248 -0.44 -11.54 22.87
C ASP A 248 -1.91 -11.35 23.14
N ASP A 249 -2.72 -12.34 22.83
CA ASP A 249 -4.13 -12.40 23.16
C ASP A 249 -4.49 -13.68 23.93
N ASP A 250 -5.57 -13.62 24.68
CA ASP A 250 -6.16 -14.76 25.40
C ASP A 250 -7.36 -15.36 24.62
N GLY A 251 -7.33 -15.22 23.30
CA GLY A 251 -8.40 -15.56 22.39
C GLY A 251 -8.66 -17.04 22.16
N ILE A 252 -9.35 -17.30 21.05
CA ILE A 252 -9.73 -18.68 20.66
C ILE A 252 -8.55 -19.55 20.25
N GLY A 253 -7.37 -18.96 20.06
CA GLY A 253 -6.18 -19.67 19.56
C GLY A 253 -6.30 -20.13 18.12
N ILE A 254 -5.27 -20.83 17.65
CA ILE A 254 -5.20 -21.37 16.29
C ILE A 254 -4.97 -22.89 16.40
N PRO A 255 -5.88 -23.71 15.85
CA PRO A 255 -5.67 -25.15 15.79
C PRO A 255 -4.36 -25.51 15.04
N PRO A 256 -3.62 -26.52 15.47
CA PRO A 256 -2.34 -26.89 14.83
C PRO A 256 -2.45 -27.14 13.32
N GLU A 257 -3.57 -27.68 12.86
CA GLU A 257 -3.84 -27.93 11.44
C GLU A 257 -4.07 -26.65 10.62
N GLU A 258 -4.51 -25.54 11.25
CA GLU A 258 -4.72 -24.27 10.60
C GLU A 258 -3.46 -23.37 10.61
N LEU A 259 -2.51 -23.62 11.51
CA LEU A 259 -1.29 -22.79 11.64
C LEU A 259 -0.49 -22.64 10.34
N PRO A 260 -0.29 -23.69 9.53
CA PRO A 260 0.41 -23.56 8.24
C PRO A 260 -0.33 -22.70 7.23
N LEU A 261 -1.64 -22.55 7.37
CA LEU A 261 -2.52 -21.86 6.40
C LEU A 261 -2.77 -20.39 6.74
N VAL A 262 -2.35 -19.91 7.92
CA VAL A 262 -2.72 -18.56 8.40
C VAL A 262 -2.23 -17.42 7.50
N PHE A 263 -1.13 -17.63 6.77
CA PHE A 263 -0.58 -16.63 5.85
C PHE A 263 -1.22 -16.68 4.46
N ASP A 264 -1.84 -17.79 4.12
CA ASP A 264 -2.41 -18.06 2.79
C ASP A 264 -3.94 -18.15 2.81
N ARG A 265 -4.58 -17.76 3.91
CA ARG A 265 -6.04 -17.82 4.08
C ARG A 265 -6.82 -17.17 2.94
N TYR A 266 -6.30 -16.06 2.39
CA TYR A 266 -6.93 -15.37 1.26
C TYR A 266 -6.98 -16.21 -0.03
N LYS A 267 -6.20 -17.29 -0.12
CA LYS A 267 -6.22 -18.24 -1.23
C LYS A 267 -7.33 -19.31 -1.08
N HIS A 268 -7.99 -19.36 0.08
CA HIS A 268 -9.01 -20.35 0.42
C HIS A 268 -10.37 -19.70 0.54
N PRO A 269 -11.26 -19.81 -0.49
CA PRO A 269 -12.57 -19.15 -0.50
C PRO A 269 -13.44 -19.44 0.72
N GLU A 270 -13.34 -20.65 1.28
CA GLU A 270 -14.04 -21.07 2.49
C GLU A 270 -13.65 -20.28 3.74
N CYS A 271 -12.50 -19.62 3.73
CA CYS A 271 -12.02 -18.79 4.83
C CYS A 271 -12.53 -17.34 4.75
N LEU A 272 -13.05 -16.91 3.60
CA LEU A 272 -13.48 -15.52 3.37
C LEU A 272 -14.74 -15.13 4.14
N THR A 273 -15.54 -16.11 4.57
CA THR A 273 -16.79 -15.90 5.34
C THR A 273 -16.56 -15.81 6.85
N ARG A 274 -15.34 -16.07 7.33
CA ARG A 274 -15.01 -16.01 8.76
C ARG A 274 -14.93 -14.58 9.29
N PRO A 275 -15.14 -14.37 10.60
CA PRO A 275 -14.87 -13.07 11.24
C PRO A 275 -13.45 -12.60 10.94
N GLY A 276 -13.25 -11.29 10.77
CA GLY A 276 -11.93 -10.71 10.49
C GLY A 276 -11.66 -10.30 9.04
N GLY A 277 -12.57 -10.62 8.10
CA GLY A 277 -12.50 -10.15 6.71
C GLY A 277 -11.74 -11.11 5.79
N ALA A 278 -11.17 -10.60 4.69
CA ALA A 278 -10.61 -11.37 3.58
C ALA A 278 -9.34 -12.20 3.89
N GLY A 279 -8.90 -12.30 5.14
CA GLY A 279 -7.71 -13.07 5.53
C GLY A 279 -6.38 -12.49 5.08
N LEU A 280 -6.36 -11.22 4.64
CA LEU A 280 -5.15 -10.56 4.12
C LEU A 280 -4.23 -10.01 5.23
N GLY A 281 -4.73 -9.80 6.45
CA GLY A 281 -4.01 -9.07 7.51
C GLY A 281 -2.63 -9.65 7.85
N LEU A 282 -2.53 -10.96 8.11
CA LEU A 282 -1.25 -11.60 8.43
C LEU A 282 -0.31 -11.72 7.22
N ALA A 283 -0.85 -11.86 6.01
CA ALA A 283 -0.06 -11.81 4.79
C ALA A 283 0.59 -10.42 4.62
N VAL A 284 -0.16 -9.35 4.87
CA VAL A 284 0.36 -7.96 4.85
C VAL A 284 1.44 -7.77 5.92
N VAL A 285 1.19 -8.22 7.16
CA VAL A 285 2.18 -8.14 8.25
C VAL A 285 3.47 -8.83 7.85
N ARG A 286 3.40 -10.03 7.30
CA ARG A 286 4.56 -10.79 6.81
C ARG A 286 5.30 -10.04 5.72
N SER A 287 4.60 -9.58 4.68
CA SER A 287 5.24 -8.87 3.55
C SER A 287 5.89 -7.55 3.98
N ILE A 288 5.26 -6.80 4.90
CA ILE A 288 5.87 -5.58 5.45
C ILE A 288 7.10 -5.91 6.31
N ALA A 289 7.06 -6.99 7.12
CA ALA A 289 8.21 -7.43 7.89
C ALA A 289 9.39 -7.81 6.96
N GLU A 290 9.13 -8.61 5.93
CA GLU A 290 10.12 -9.02 4.92
C GLU A 290 10.72 -7.81 4.20
N LEU A 291 9.91 -6.80 3.84
CA LEU A 291 10.39 -5.54 3.23
C LEU A 291 11.35 -4.76 4.14
N HIS A 292 11.16 -4.86 5.47
CA HIS A 292 12.05 -4.29 6.49
C HIS A 292 13.18 -5.27 6.92
N ASN A 293 13.51 -6.28 6.10
CA ASN A 293 14.50 -7.33 6.40
C ASN A 293 14.22 -8.08 7.72
N GLY A 294 12.95 -8.23 8.04
CA GLY A 294 12.47 -8.86 9.26
C GLY A 294 11.80 -10.21 9.00
N THR A 295 11.29 -10.80 10.07
CA THR A 295 10.57 -12.08 10.04
C THR A 295 9.34 -12.03 10.94
N LEU A 296 8.40 -12.95 10.68
CA LEU A 296 7.18 -13.10 11.45
C LEU A 296 7.09 -14.52 12.03
N VAL A 297 6.82 -14.59 13.33
CA VAL A 297 6.60 -15.85 14.06
C VAL A 297 5.21 -15.82 14.70
N ILE A 298 4.46 -16.90 14.57
CA ILE A 298 3.15 -17.08 15.21
C ILE A 298 3.21 -18.34 16.07
N GLU A 299 2.80 -18.19 17.32
CA GLU A 299 2.70 -19.27 18.28
C GLU A 299 1.29 -19.33 18.83
N SER A 300 0.70 -20.53 18.81
CA SER A 300 -0.55 -20.82 19.50
C SER A 300 -0.48 -22.19 20.10
N ARG A 301 -0.94 -22.32 21.33
CA ARG A 301 -0.97 -23.60 22.06
C ARG A 301 -2.20 -24.45 21.75
N GLY A 302 -2.95 -24.07 20.71
CA GLY A 302 -4.17 -24.73 20.29
C GLY A 302 -5.44 -23.96 20.66
N ALA A 303 -6.57 -24.61 20.54
CA ALA A 303 -7.87 -23.99 20.78
C ALA A 303 -7.99 -23.45 22.22
N ASP A 304 -8.58 -22.26 22.36
CA ASP A 304 -8.82 -21.55 23.61
C ASP A 304 -7.59 -21.15 24.44
N ALA A 305 -6.39 -21.27 23.86
CA ALA A 305 -5.11 -20.99 24.54
C ALA A 305 -4.51 -19.63 24.16
N GLY A 306 -5.21 -18.83 23.34
CA GLY A 306 -4.73 -17.55 22.83
C GLY A 306 -3.69 -17.69 21.74
N THR A 307 -3.23 -16.54 21.24
CA THR A 307 -2.21 -16.47 20.17
C THR A 307 -1.15 -15.45 20.51
N SER A 308 0.09 -15.79 20.23
CA SER A 308 1.23 -14.88 20.26
C SER A 308 1.75 -14.65 18.86
N VAL A 309 1.83 -13.40 18.43
CA VAL A 309 2.43 -13.02 17.15
C VAL A 309 3.64 -12.14 17.41
N ARG A 310 4.77 -12.45 16.80
CA ARG A 310 6.05 -11.74 16.96
C ARG A 310 6.59 -11.35 15.59
N VAL A 311 6.78 -10.07 15.37
CA VAL A 311 7.49 -9.51 14.22
C VAL A 311 8.87 -9.10 14.69
N MET A 312 9.89 -9.68 14.10
CA MET A 312 11.29 -9.32 14.38
C MET A 312 11.80 -8.47 13.23
N LEU A 313 12.22 -7.25 13.53
CA LEU A 313 12.82 -6.30 12.58
C LEU A 313 14.29 -6.09 12.92
N SER A 314 15.12 -5.74 11.93
CA SER A 314 16.50 -5.32 12.18
C SER A 314 16.50 -4.05 13.02
N TYR A 315 17.29 -4.05 14.10
CA TYR A 315 17.43 -2.90 14.97
C TYR A 315 18.63 -2.06 14.54
N ASP A 316 18.44 -1.29 13.47
CA ASP A 316 19.43 -0.30 13.04
C ASP A 316 19.21 0.99 13.84
N ILE A 317 20.17 1.30 14.71
CA ILE A 317 20.15 2.55 15.49
C ILE A 317 20.38 3.69 14.51
N ALA A 318 19.38 4.56 14.35
CA ALA A 318 19.60 5.83 13.68
C ALA A 318 20.74 6.59 14.42
N PRO A 319 21.80 7.07 13.72
CA PRO A 319 22.83 7.86 14.36
C PRO A 319 22.15 9.04 15.09
N ASP A 320 22.62 9.30 16.29
CA ASP A 320 22.09 10.32 17.21
C ASP A 320 22.32 11.74 16.66
N LYS A 321 21.70 12.04 15.53
CA LYS A 321 21.48 13.42 15.10
C LYS A 321 20.18 13.84 15.72
N SER A 322 20.25 14.76 16.65
CA SER A 322 19.13 15.51 17.21
C SER A 322 18.29 16.12 16.06
N LEU A 323 17.52 15.30 15.41
CA LEU A 323 16.42 15.75 14.57
C LEU A 323 15.29 16.03 15.54
N ASN A 324 15.16 17.33 15.90
CA ASN A 324 13.89 17.89 16.31
C ASN A 324 12.91 17.61 15.16
N SER A 325 12.36 16.41 15.15
CA SER A 325 11.15 16.16 14.39
C SER A 325 10.09 16.99 15.11
N PRO A 326 9.57 18.07 14.50
CA PRO A 326 8.40 18.69 15.08
C PRO A 326 7.38 17.57 15.19
N ALA A 327 6.78 17.43 16.36
CA ALA A 327 5.60 16.62 16.55
C ALA A 327 4.52 17.25 15.66
N LEU A 328 4.55 16.92 14.38
CA LEU A 328 3.48 17.22 13.45
C LEU A 328 2.29 16.41 13.95
N ARG A 329 1.40 17.11 14.65
CA ARG A 329 0.07 16.61 14.98
C ARG A 329 -0.68 16.42 13.66
N TYR A 330 -0.54 15.25 13.07
CA TYR A 330 -1.43 14.76 12.01
C TYR A 330 -2.65 14.12 12.69
N ALA A 331 -3.45 14.94 13.39
CA ALA A 331 -4.57 14.41 14.17
C ALA A 331 -5.64 13.73 13.29
N ASP A 332 -5.95 14.30 12.12
CA ASP A 332 -7.09 13.84 11.32
C ASP A 332 -6.77 12.60 10.48
N ASP A 333 -5.57 12.53 9.88
CA ASP A 333 -5.18 11.39 9.03
C ASP A 333 -4.90 10.14 9.88
N ASP A 334 -4.43 10.31 11.12
CA ASP A 334 -4.15 9.22 12.05
C ASP A 334 -5.44 8.52 12.51
N MET A 335 -6.51 9.25 12.85
CA MET A 335 -7.77 8.67 13.27
C MET A 335 -8.44 7.86 12.14
N GLN A 336 -8.48 8.39 10.93
CA GLN A 336 -9.04 7.68 9.78
C GLN A 336 -8.30 6.37 9.49
N GLN A 337 -6.96 6.35 9.64
CA GLN A 337 -6.17 5.15 9.46
C GLN A 337 -6.43 4.13 10.56
N ILE A 338 -6.64 4.56 11.80
CA ILE A 338 -7.02 3.70 12.93
C ILE A 338 -8.41 3.10 12.70
N LEU A 339 -9.42 3.92 12.34
CA LEU A 339 -10.77 3.45 12.00
C LEU A 339 -10.74 2.43 10.84
N THR A 340 -9.89 2.67 9.83
CA THR A 340 -9.68 1.73 8.73
C THR A 340 -9.07 0.42 9.24
N GLY A 341 -7.94 0.49 9.93
CA GLY A 341 -7.19 -0.69 10.40
C GLY A 341 -7.98 -1.56 11.37
N LEU A 342 -8.78 -0.94 12.23
CA LEU A 342 -9.59 -1.60 13.25
C LEU A 342 -11.04 -1.88 12.82
N SER A 343 -11.41 -1.58 11.57
CA SER A 343 -12.79 -1.72 11.09
C SER A 343 -13.43 -3.11 11.27
N PRO A 344 -12.71 -4.24 11.37
CA PRO A 344 -13.32 -5.51 11.69
C PRO A 344 -13.79 -5.66 13.13
N CYS A 345 -13.18 -4.94 14.08
CA CYS A 345 -13.38 -5.12 15.50
C CYS A 345 -14.11 -3.96 16.19
N LEU A 346 -14.08 -2.74 15.61
CA LEU A 346 -14.74 -1.59 16.19
C LEU A 346 -16.26 -1.70 16.11
N PRO A 347 -16.95 -1.32 17.18
CA PRO A 347 -18.41 -1.25 17.22
C PRO A 347 -18.95 -0.10 16.37
N LEU A 348 -20.28 -0.06 16.21
CA LEU A 348 -20.95 0.79 15.22
C LEU A 348 -20.84 2.29 15.56
N ASP A 349 -20.94 2.64 16.83
CA ASP A 349 -20.89 4.02 17.33
C ASP A 349 -19.52 4.71 17.18
N CYS A 350 -18.44 3.94 17.01
CA CYS A 350 -17.14 4.47 16.62
C CYS A 350 -17.12 5.11 15.22
N TYR A 351 -18.18 4.89 14.43
CA TYR A 351 -18.34 5.44 13.09
C TYR A 351 -19.33 6.62 13.05
N SER A 352 -19.61 7.20 14.22
CA SER A 352 -20.31 8.48 14.35
C SER A 352 -19.37 9.66 14.04
N GLU A 353 -19.92 10.81 13.73
CA GLU A 353 -19.13 12.02 13.39
C GLU A 353 -18.17 12.45 14.49
N LYS A 354 -18.45 12.15 15.76
CA LYS A 354 -17.56 12.46 16.90
C LYS A 354 -16.12 11.95 16.74
N PHE A 355 -15.92 10.93 15.92
CA PHE A 355 -14.61 10.28 15.71
C PHE A 355 -14.12 10.43 14.27
N MET A 356 -14.85 11.11 13.39
CA MET A 356 -14.53 11.22 11.97
C MET A 356 -14.08 12.63 11.55
N ASP A 357 -14.34 13.64 12.37
CA ASP A 357 -13.82 15.01 12.31
C ASP A 357 -12.56 15.14 13.18
#